data_e2b31b794c12da426fba3e57c27c6480
#
_entry.id   e2b31b794c12da426fba3e57c27c6480
#
_cell.length_a   1.000
_cell.length_b   1.000
_cell.length_c   1.000
_cell.angle_alpha   90.00
_cell.angle_beta   90.00
_cell.angle_gamma   90.00
#
_symmetry.space_group_name_H-M   'P 1'
#
loop_
_entity.id
_entity.type
_entity.pdbx_description
1 polymer ?
#
loop_
_entity_poly.entity_id
_entity_poly.type
_entity_poly.pdbx_seq_one_letter_code
_entity_poly.pdbx_strand_id
1 'polypeptide(L)'
;MLLSKFLLLFFFFTIACSSEAQQPVHIFWKDDPALRKQFYEQTMIKKDKYISTSTGEYAEGFKKVYENHFEGIAAFWKSKRVVTSAQQHLYLQSIVRKIIDANPVLKGSDARVVFTRDEWPNAVSMGDGSIAVNGGLVLFLENEAELAFIICHELAHYYLDHSNKTIREHIETYNSEAFKKEIKRLSKEEYKVWSQLEELLKKMTFGSRRHSRAHEAEADLQAFMFMKHTGYDCSAITTCLEKLNKVDDSALFPPLKTEKAFDFEGYPFKRKWIEKTSSIFAQMDASDSPLTPEEKDSLRTHPDCELRMAMLQDSIRGTSGGQKFLVNEIFFRQLKKDILPEIIQLLYDQENLARNLYYNLLVLENNEDDPLAIFSIARDLNILYDMQKNHRLGDIDKEGRTYPADYNLLLRMIDRLKLEEIAHINYFFCKKHEGKMKGYDAFTKEMEKAEKTFLNY
;
A
#
# COMPACT_ATOMS: atom_id res chain seq x y z
N MET A 1 48.46 28.39 72.89
CA MET A 1 48.02 29.13 71.69
C MET A 1 47.60 28.13 70.62
N LEU A 2 46.35 27.75 70.65
CA LEU A 2 45.76 26.78 69.75
C LEU A 2 44.78 27.54 68.87
N LEU A 3 45.07 27.59 67.54
CA LEU A 3 44.14 28.07 66.52
C LEU A 3 43.23 26.90 66.06
N SER A 4 41.94 27.03 66.36
CA SER A 4 40.86 26.14 65.88
C SER A 4 40.52 26.52 64.44
N LYS A 5 40.69 25.58 63.53
CA LYS A 5 40.19 25.69 62.15
C LYS A 5 38.77 25.07 62.08
N PHE A 6 37.76 25.94 61.89
CA PHE A 6 36.41 25.53 61.52
C PHE A 6 36.39 25.17 60.07
N LEU A 7 36.08 23.91 59.78
CA LEU A 7 35.84 23.39 58.41
C LEU A 7 34.34 23.41 58.13
N LEU A 8 33.89 24.39 57.31
CA LEU A 8 32.51 24.45 56.84
C LEU A 8 32.38 23.43 55.67
N LEU A 9 31.65 22.32 55.90
CA LEU A 9 31.23 21.40 54.85
C LEU A 9 29.98 22.01 54.16
N PHE A 10 30.12 22.48 52.91
CA PHE A 10 29.02 22.80 52.05
C PHE A 10 28.52 21.49 51.40
N PHE A 11 27.36 20.99 51.81
CA PHE A 11 26.61 19.93 51.15
C PHE A 11 25.94 20.55 49.92
N PHE A 12 26.52 20.33 48.73
CA PHE A 12 25.81 20.59 47.48
C PHE A 12 24.80 19.45 47.27
N PHE A 13 23.53 19.73 47.55
CA PHE A 13 22.41 18.90 47.07
C PHE A 13 22.29 19.15 45.58
N THR A 14 22.90 18.30 44.74
CA THR A 14 22.58 18.22 43.32
C THR A 14 21.21 17.56 43.23
N ILE A 15 20.17 18.37 43.00
CA ILE A 15 18.89 17.89 42.51
C ILE A 15 19.19 17.37 41.07
N ALA A 16 19.39 16.07 40.95
CA ALA A 16 19.34 15.40 39.64
C ALA A 16 17.88 15.50 39.20
N CYS A 17 17.53 16.54 38.43
CA CYS A 17 16.38 16.48 37.56
C CYS A 17 16.66 15.36 36.56
N SER A 18 16.20 14.15 36.88
CA SER A 18 15.99 13.12 35.86
C SER A 18 14.92 13.67 34.90
N SER A 19 15.33 14.29 33.81
CA SER A 19 14.44 14.45 32.68
C SER A 19 14.13 13.03 32.26
N GLU A 20 12.95 12.50 32.58
CA GLU A 20 12.44 11.30 31.98
C GLU A 20 12.50 11.56 30.48
N ALA A 21 13.36 10.82 29.78
CA ALA A 21 13.48 10.93 28.33
C ALA A 21 12.11 10.58 27.75
N GLN A 22 11.50 11.57 27.09
CA GLN A 22 10.21 11.41 26.42
C GLN A 22 10.28 10.21 25.49
N GLN A 23 9.38 9.23 25.68
CA GLN A 23 9.34 8.06 24.83
C GLN A 23 8.64 8.44 23.51
N PRO A 24 9.27 8.22 22.34
CA PRO A 24 8.59 8.37 21.07
C PRO A 24 7.51 7.29 20.96
N VAL A 25 6.37 7.63 20.40
CA VAL A 25 5.27 6.68 20.18
C VAL A 25 5.69 5.55 19.24
N HIS A 26 6.51 5.85 18.25
CA HIS A 26 7.11 4.91 17.31
C HIS A 26 8.38 5.52 16.69
N ILE A 27 9.32 4.64 16.27
CA ILE A 27 10.52 5.04 15.53
C ILE A 27 10.36 4.61 14.08
N PHE A 28 10.07 5.57 13.20
CA PHE A 28 9.92 5.34 11.76
C PHE A 28 11.27 5.12 11.06
N TRP A 29 11.22 4.42 9.95
CA TRP A 29 12.41 4.16 9.15
C TRP A 29 12.99 5.45 8.56
N LYS A 30 14.31 5.54 8.61
CA LYS A 30 15.04 6.66 8.03
C LYS A 30 15.49 6.29 6.61
N ASP A 31 14.84 6.89 5.63
CA ASP A 31 15.18 6.72 4.23
C ASP A 31 16.54 7.33 3.88
N ASP A 32 17.24 6.72 2.91
CA ASP A 32 18.49 7.23 2.32
C ASP A 32 18.17 8.07 1.07
N PRO A 33 18.33 9.41 1.14
CA PRO A 33 18.09 10.27 -0.02
C PRO A 33 19.09 10.05 -1.16
N ALA A 34 20.33 9.62 -0.86
CA ALA A 34 21.35 9.39 -1.87
C ALA A 34 21.02 8.16 -2.71
N LEU A 35 20.57 7.07 -2.09
CA LEU A 35 20.10 5.87 -2.78
C LEU A 35 18.88 6.17 -3.66
N ARG A 36 17.92 6.95 -3.14
CA ARG A 36 16.74 7.39 -3.89
C ARG A 36 17.12 8.21 -5.13
N LYS A 37 18.06 9.15 -4.97
CA LYS A 37 18.59 9.96 -6.06
C LYS A 37 19.30 9.08 -7.11
N GLN A 38 20.10 8.12 -6.69
CA GLN A 38 20.77 7.18 -7.58
C GLN A 38 19.77 6.42 -8.46
N PHE A 39 18.71 5.89 -7.88
CA PHE A 39 17.68 5.16 -8.64
C PHE A 39 16.92 6.05 -9.61
N TYR A 40 16.60 7.27 -9.19
CA TYR A 40 16.03 8.28 -10.09
C TYR A 40 16.94 8.57 -11.30
N GLU A 41 18.23 8.81 -11.08
CA GLU A 41 19.20 9.10 -12.14
C GLU A 41 19.34 7.92 -13.12
N GLN A 42 19.37 6.69 -12.62
CA GLN A 42 19.37 5.49 -13.45
C GLN A 42 18.13 5.36 -14.31
N THR A 43 16.96 5.71 -13.79
CA THR A 43 15.70 5.76 -14.55
C THR A 43 15.77 6.81 -15.67
N MET A 44 16.34 8.00 -15.40
CA MET A 44 16.46 9.05 -16.42
C MET A 44 17.43 8.66 -17.55
N ILE A 45 18.53 7.98 -17.24
CA ILE A 45 19.45 7.43 -18.25
C ILE A 45 18.72 6.43 -19.16
N LYS A 46 17.88 5.57 -18.58
CA LYS A 46 17.06 4.63 -19.38
C LYS A 46 16.00 5.35 -20.21
N LYS A 47 15.34 6.37 -19.68
CA LYS A 47 14.43 7.23 -20.44
C LYS A 47 15.08 7.72 -21.72
N ASP A 48 16.25 8.34 -21.60
CA ASP A 48 16.97 8.90 -22.74
C ASP A 48 17.33 7.83 -23.77
N LYS A 49 17.73 6.62 -23.31
CA LYS A 49 18.01 5.48 -24.17
C LYS A 49 16.76 5.05 -24.94
N TYR A 50 15.62 4.83 -24.26
CA TYR A 50 14.38 4.37 -24.90
C TYR A 50 13.85 5.39 -25.91
N ILE A 51 13.91 6.69 -25.60
CA ILE A 51 13.49 7.76 -26.49
C ILE A 51 14.39 7.82 -27.73
N SER A 52 15.72 7.77 -27.54
CA SER A 52 16.69 7.87 -28.64
C SER A 52 16.67 6.65 -29.58
N THR A 53 16.30 5.47 -29.08
CA THR A 53 16.18 4.24 -29.87
C THR A 53 14.82 4.06 -30.50
N SER A 54 13.82 4.90 -30.19
CA SER A 54 12.49 4.87 -30.80
C SER A 54 12.55 5.36 -32.24
N THR A 55 12.48 4.43 -33.20
CA THR A 55 12.59 4.68 -34.65
C THR A 55 11.45 3.98 -35.39
N GLY A 56 11.25 4.27 -36.68
CA GLY A 56 10.26 3.64 -37.53
C GLY A 56 8.93 4.39 -37.61
N GLU A 57 7.92 3.71 -38.14
CA GLU A 57 6.61 4.29 -38.49
C GLU A 57 5.91 4.96 -37.30
N TYR A 58 6.04 4.42 -36.10
CA TYR A 58 5.35 4.91 -34.89
C TYR A 58 6.29 5.60 -33.89
N ALA A 59 7.47 6.06 -34.34
CA ALA A 59 8.52 6.63 -33.49
C ALA A 59 8.02 7.72 -32.53
N GLU A 60 7.22 8.65 -33.02
CA GLU A 60 6.68 9.75 -32.17
C GLU A 60 5.68 9.23 -31.14
N GLY A 61 4.86 8.22 -31.49
CA GLY A 61 3.97 7.55 -30.54
C GLY A 61 4.75 6.86 -29.44
N PHE A 62 5.82 6.14 -29.77
CA PHE A 62 6.71 5.50 -28.80
C PHE A 62 7.39 6.51 -27.88
N LYS A 63 7.97 7.58 -28.43
CA LYS A 63 8.60 8.63 -27.62
C LYS A 63 7.66 9.20 -26.59
N LYS A 64 6.45 9.59 -27.00
CA LYS A 64 5.45 10.19 -26.11
C LYS A 64 5.01 9.21 -25.01
N VAL A 65 4.80 7.92 -25.33
CA VAL A 65 4.41 6.93 -24.33
C VAL A 65 5.56 6.68 -23.36
N TYR A 66 6.79 6.54 -23.85
CA TYR A 66 7.96 6.37 -22.99
C TYR A 66 8.22 7.61 -22.12
N GLU A 67 8.08 8.83 -22.64
CA GLU A 67 8.19 10.06 -21.84
C GLU A 67 7.26 9.99 -20.63
N ASN A 68 5.96 9.77 -20.86
CA ASN A 68 4.95 9.69 -19.78
C ASN A 68 5.24 8.54 -18.81
N HIS A 69 5.61 7.36 -19.33
CA HIS A 69 5.91 6.18 -18.52
C HIS A 69 7.09 6.43 -17.58
N PHE A 70 8.22 6.93 -18.12
CA PHE A 70 9.40 7.24 -17.32
C PHE A 70 9.21 8.42 -16.37
N GLU A 71 8.36 9.39 -16.70
CA GLU A 71 7.96 10.44 -15.77
C GLU A 71 7.19 9.89 -14.57
N GLY A 72 6.33 8.89 -14.79
CA GLY A 72 5.66 8.16 -13.72
C GLY A 72 6.65 7.45 -12.80
N ILE A 73 7.66 6.75 -13.36
CA ILE A 73 8.71 6.09 -12.56
C ILE A 73 9.58 7.13 -11.83
N ALA A 74 9.90 8.25 -12.47
CA ALA A 74 10.65 9.34 -11.85
C ALA A 74 9.88 9.96 -10.67
N ALA A 75 8.57 10.15 -10.80
CA ALA A 75 7.70 10.61 -9.72
C ALA A 75 7.63 9.59 -8.57
N PHE A 76 7.57 8.29 -8.89
CA PHE A 76 7.63 7.22 -7.90
C PHE A 76 8.90 7.34 -7.04
N TRP A 77 10.09 7.47 -7.64
CA TRP A 77 11.34 7.61 -6.89
C TRP A 77 11.39 8.87 -6.00
N LYS A 78 10.70 9.94 -6.37
CA LYS A 78 10.60 11.18 -5.57
C LYS A 78 9.60 11.08 -4.42
N SER A 79 8.71 10.10 -4.46
CA SER A 79 7.61 10.00 -3.50
C SER A 79 8.07 9.46 -2.14
N LYS A 80 7.31 9.78 -1.08
CA LYS A 80 7.49 9.20 0.24
C LYS A 80 7.08 7.71 0.31
N ARG A 81 6.46 7.18 -0.74
CA ARG A 81 6.05 5.78 -0.83
C ARG A 81 7.23 4.82 -0.78
N VAL A 82 8.35 5.19 -1.43
CA VAL A 82 9.53 4.33 -1.59
C VAL A 82 10.32 4.22 -0.30
N VAL A 83 10.62 2.99 0.12
CA VAL A 83 11.48 2.68 1.26
C VAL A 83 12.93 2.53 0.78
N THR A 84 13.79 3.45 1.21
CA THR A 84 15.24 3.41 0.92
C THR A 84 16.09 3.29 2.19
N SER A 85 15.47 2.99 3.33
CA SER A 85 16.18 2.77 4.59
C SER A 85 17.17 1.61 4.47
N ALA A 86 18.36 1.77 5.03
CA ALA A 86 19.52 0.91 4.76
C ALA A 86 19.27 -0.56 5.11
N GLN A 87 18.64 -0.85 6.25
CA GLN A 87 18.42 -2.23 6.69
C GLN A 87 17.42 -2.97 5.79
N GLN A 88 16.31 -2.32 5.43
CA GLN A 88 15.27 -2.88 4.56
C GLN A 88 15.81 -3.09 3.16
N HIS A 89 16.58 -2.12 2.65
CA HIS A 89 17.23 -2.24 1.35
C HIS A 89 18.25 -3.39 1.33
N LEU A 90 19.17 -3.47 2.30
CA LEU A 90 20.17 -4.53 2.37
C LEU A 90 19.54 -5.93 2.48
N TYR A 91 18.48 -6.07 3.27
CA TYR A 91 17.75 -7.32 3.40
C TYR A 91 17.18 -7.75 2.04
N LEU A 92 16.45 -6.85 1.38
CA LEU A 92 15.83 -7.13 0.09
C LEU A 92 16.88 -7.45 -0.99
N GLN A 93 17.97 -6.68 -1.03
CA GLN A 93 19.10 -6.93 -1.95
C GLN A 93 19.77 -8.29 -1.69
N SER A 94 19.76 -8.79 -0.45
CA SER A 94 20.30 -10.10 -0.14
C SER A 94 19.47 -11.24 -0.75
N ILE A 95 18.14 -11.09 -0.78
CA ILE A 95 17.24 -12.03 -1.47
C ILE A 95 17.45 -11.93 -2.99
N VAL A 96 17.45 -10.72 -3.55
CA VAL A 96 17.66 -10.49 -4.99
C VAL A 96 18.99 -11.08 -5.46
N ARG A 97 20.05 -10.88 -4.70
CA ARG A 97 21.39 -11.44 -5.02
C ARG A 97 21.37 -12.95 -5.07
N LYS A 98 20.72 -13.62 -4.08
CA LYS A 98 20.56 -15.09 -4.12
C LYS A 98 19.85 -15.58 -5.39
N ILE A 99 18.84 -14.84 -5.85
CA ILE A 99 18.13 -15.17 -7.08
C ILE A 99 19.04 -14.98 -8.30
N ILE A 100 19.74 -13.84 -8.40
CA ILE A 100 20.63 -13.54 -9.52
C ILE A 100 21.82 -14.51 -9.56
N ASP A 101 22.46 -14.79 -8.43
CA ASP A 101 23.63 -15.69 -8.37
C ASP A 101 23.26 -17.13 -8.74
N ALA A 102 22.05 -17.56 -8.44
CA ALA A 102 21.53 -18.87 -8.80
C ALA A 102 21.13 -18.99 -10.27
N ASN A 103 20.98 -17.87 -10.99
CA ASN A 103 20.45 -17.83 -12.35
C ASN A 103 21.40 -17.10 -13.32
N PRO A 104 22.27 -17.80 -14.05
CA PRO A 104 23.24 -17.18 -14.96
C PRO A 104 22.65 -16.23 -15.99
N VAL A 105 21.39 -16.47 -16.41
CA VAL A 105 20.67 -15.60 -17.36
C VAL A 105 20.33 -14.23 -16.80
N LEU A 106 20.31 -14.07 -15.47
CA LEU A 106 20.10 -12.81 -14.77
C LEU A 106 21.41 -12.08 -14.44
N LYS A 107 22.55 -12.69 -14.74
CA LYS A 107 23.87 -12.08 -14.46
C LYS A 107 24.02 -10.77 -15.22
N GLY A 108 24.30 -9.70 -14.49
CA GLY A 108 24.39 -8.35 -15.05
C GLY A 108 23.03 -7.64 -15.15
N SER A 109 21.95 -8.23 -14.62
CA SER A 109 20.69 -7.53 -14.46
C SER A 109 20.88 -6.29 -13.58
N ASP A 110 20.28 -5.18 -14.01
CA ASP A 110 20.26 -3.90 -13.29
C ASP A 110 18.94 -3.69 -12.55
N ALA A 111 18.26 -4.78 -12.17
CA ALA A 111 17.04 -4.75 -11.40
C ALA A 111 17.22 -4.06 -10.04
N ARG A 112 16.30 -3.16 -9.73
CA ARG A 112 16.27 -2.33 -8.51
C ARG A 112 14.99 -2.64 -7.75
N VAL A 113 15.09 -3.54 -6.80
CA VAL A 113 13.93 -3.98 -6.01
C VAL A 113 13.87 -3.19 -4.71
N VAL A 114 12.69 -2.63 -4.41
CA VAL A 114 12.43 -1.84 -3.20
C VAL A 114 11.09 -2.22 -2.58
N PHE A 115 10.97 -2.04 -1.26
CA PHE A 115 9.67 -2.00 -0.61
C PHE A 115 9.01 -0.64 -0.79
N THR A 116 7.67 -0.61 -0.71
CA THR A 116 6.91 0.63 -0.59
C THR A 116 6.03 0.63 0.65
N ARG A 117 5.56 1.81 1.03
CA ARG A 117 4.60 2.02 2.12
C ARG A 117 3.15 1.96 1.65
N ASP A 118 2.90 1.39 0.47
CA ASP A 118 1.55 1.26 -0.05
C ASP A 118 0.79 0.15 0.65
N GLU A 119 -0.46 0.43 1.01
CA GLU A 119 -1.34 -0.50 1.72
C GLU A 119 -1.91 -1.60 0.83
N TRP A 120 -2.00 -1.36 -0.48
CA TRP A 120 -2.58 -2.34 -1.40
C TRP A 120 -1.63 -3.54 -1.61
N PRO A 121 -2.11 -4.79 -1.43
CA PRO A 121 -1.26 -5.98 -1.54
C PRO A 121 -0.90 -6.27 -3.00
N ASN A 122 0.19 -5.71 -3.46
CA ASN A 122 0.66 -5.85 -4.84
C ASN A 122 2.19 -5.77 -4.92
N ALA A 123 2.74 -6.22 -6.04
CA ALA A 123 4.07 -5.93 -6.50
C ALA A 123 4.01 -5.54 -7.99
N VAL A 124 5.01 -4.82 -8.48
CA VAL A 124 5.01 -4.37 -9.88
C VAL A 124 6.41 -4.21 -10.44
N SER A 125 6.63 -4.77 -11.63
CA SER A 125 7.78 -4.48 -12.49
C SER A 125 7.46 -3.32 -13.41
N MET A 126 8.25 -2.24 -13.33
CA MET A 126 8.00 -1.00 -14.06
C MET A 126 8.61 -0.99 -15.49
N GLY A 127 9.22 -2.08 -15.92
CA GLY A 127 9.79 -2.24 -17.27
C GLY A 127 11.18 -1.63 -17.45
N ASP A 128 11.61 -0.73 -16.57
CA ASP A 128 12.95 -0.15 -16.58
C ASP A 128 13.94 -0.87 -15.64
N GLY A 129 13.55 -2.03 -15.09
CA GLY A 129 14.27 -2.76 -14.06
C GLY A 129 13.94 -2.31 -12.64
N SER A 130 13.09 -1.29 -12.46
CA SER A 130 12.53 -0.95 -11.16
C SER A 130 11.40 -1.91 -10.80
N ILE A 131 11.49 -2.48 -9.60
CA ILE A 131 10.49 -3.41 -9.04
C ILE A 131 10.09 -2.90 -7.67
N ALA A 132 8.80 -2.71 -7.46
CA ALA A 132 8.24 -2.31 -6.19
C ALA A 132 7.46 -3.47 -5.56
N VAL A 133 7.71 -3.74 -4.27
CA VAL A 133 6.94 -4.68 -3.45
C VAL A 133 6.22 -3.89 -2.38
N ASN A 134 4.90 -3.83 -2.46
CA ASN A 134 4.09 -3.03 -1.54
C ASN A 134 4.11 -3.62 -0.13
N GLY A 135 4.12 -2.74 0.86
CA GLY A 135 4.05 -3.13 2.27
C GLY A 135 2.80 -3.95 2.60
N GLY A 136 1.66 -3.58 2.01
CA GLY A 136 0.43 -4.36 2.12
C GLY A 136 0.62 -5.82 1.71
N LEU A 137 1.36 -6.10 0.63
CA LEU A 137 1.66 -7.48 0.23
C LEU A 137 2.53 -8.20 1.27
N VAL A 138 3.57 -7.54 1.81
CA VAL A 138 4.45 -8.12 2.84
C VAL A 138 3.67 -8.59 4.06
N LEU A 139 2.60 -7.89 4.43
CA LEU A 139 1.73 -8.27 5.56
C LEU A 139 1.03 -9.61 5.34
N PHE A 140 0.68 -9.98 4.09
CA PHE A 140 0.06 -11.26 3.75
C PHE A 140 1.05 -12.43 3.71
N LEU A 141 2.32 -12.17 3.38
CA LEU A 141 3.32 -13.23 3.24
C LEU A 141 3.69 -13.84 4.60
N GLU A 142 3.89 -15.15 4.67
CA GLU A 142 4.24 -15.86 5.90
C GLU A 142 5.72 -16.14 6.04
N ASN A 143 6.44 -16.21 4.92
CA ASN A 143 7.83 -16.57 4.90
C ASN A 143 8.59 -15.88 3.76
N GLU A 144 9.90 -15.96 3.83
CA GLU A 144 10.82 -15.35 2.88
C GLU A 144 10.76 -16.02 1.49
N ALA A 145 10.42 -17.34 1.43
CA ALA A 145 10.28 -18.05 0.16
C ALA A 145 9.10 -17.52 -0.67
N GLU A 146 7.98 -17.10 -0.03
CA GLU A 146 6.87 -16.44 -0.70
C GLU A 146 7.31 -15.07 -1.25
N LEU A 147 8.08 -14.29 -0.47
CA LEU A 147 8.65 -13.03 -0.94
C LEU A 147 9.63 -13.23 -2.10
N ALA A 148 10.45 -14.26 -2.03
CA ALA A 148 11.39 -14.63 -3.10
C ALA A 148 10.65 -15.02 -4.39
N PHE A 149 9.53 -15.74 -4.29
CA PHE A 149 8.68 -16.04 -5.46
C PHE A 149 8.13 -14.77 -6.10
N ILE A 150 7.58 -13.83 -5.33
CA ILE A 150 7.11 -12.53 -5.84
C ILE A 150 8.23 -11.80 -6.58
N ILE A 151 9.43 -11.74 -5.99
CA ILE A 151 10.59 -11.11 -6.62
C ILE A 151 10.97 -11.83 -7.92
N CYS A 152 10.97 -13.17 -7.93
CA CYS A 152 11.22 -13.96 -9.15
C CYS A 152 10.17 -13.67 -10.23
N HIS A 153 8.91 -13.50 -9.87
CA HIS A 153 7.81 -13.18 -10.78
C HIS A 153 7.99 -11.80 -11.43
N GLU A 154 8.29 -10.79 -10.62
CA GLU A 154 8.53 -9.44 -11.13
C GLU A 154 9.82 -9.35 -11.96
N LEU A 155 10.86 -10.09 -11.56
CA LEU A 155 12.07 -10.24 -12.37
C LEU A 155 11.80 -10.97 -13.68
N ALA A 156 10.88 -11.94 -13.71
CA ALA A 156 10.47 -12.63 -14.93
C ALA A 156 9.76 -11.67 -15.88
N HIS A 157 8.85 -10.82 -15.41
CA HIS A 157 8.24 -9.77 -16.22
C HIS A 157 9.29 -8.83 -16.84
N TYR A 158 10.30 -8.44 -16.08
CA TYR A 158 11.40 -7.61 -16.57
C TYR A 158 12.27 -8.38 -17.59
N TYR A 159 12.68 -9.60 -17.27
CA TYR A 159 13.50 -10.45 -18.13
C TYR A 159 12.83 -10.78 -19.47
N LEU A 160 11.52 -11.05 -19.46
CA LEU A 160 10.71 -11.34 -20.64
C LEU A 160 10.25 -10.09 -21.39
N ASP A 161 10.58 -8.90 -20.88
CA ASP A 161 10.26 -7.60 -21.50
C ASP A 161 8.76 -7.34 -21.68
N HIS A 162 7.92 -7.84 -20.75
CA HIS A 162 6.46 -7.77 -20.86
C HIS A 162 5.94 -6.34 -20.95
N SER A 163 6.50 -5.40 -20.16
CA SER A 163 6.08 -3.99 -20.18
C SER A 163 6.28 -3.34 -21.54
N ASN A 164 7.43 -3.55 -22.19
CA ASN A 164 7.68 -2.97 -23.52
C ASN A 164 6.88 -3.68 -24.62
N LYS A 165 6.66 -5.00 -24.50
CA LYS A 165 5.76 -5.73 -25.41
C LYS A 165 4.36 -5.13 -25.34
N THR A 166 3.82 -4.91 -24.14
CA THR A 166 2.49 -4.31 -23.93
C THR A 166 2.44 -2.88 -24.49
N ILE A 167 3.47 -2.06 -24.26
CA ILE A 167 3.56 -0.70 -24.82
C ILE A 167 3.55 -0.76 -26.36
N ARG A 168 4.31 -1.67 -26.95
CA ARG A 168 4.39 -1.84 -28.40
C ARG A 168 3.03 -2.24 -28.99
N GLU A 169 2.40 -3.30 -28.47
CA GLU A 169 1.09 -3.77 -28.89
C GLU A 169 0.03 -2.66 -28.81
N HIS A 170 0.08 -1.88 -27.74
CA HIS A 170 -0.82 -0.75 -27.53
C HIS A 170 -0.64 0.31 -28.63
N ILE A 171 0.60 0.75 -28.88
CA ILE A 171 0.92 1.76 -29.88
C ILE A 171 0.54 1.26 -31.30
N GLU A 172 0.89 0.03 -31.66
CA GLU A 172 0.56 -0.57 -32.94
C GLU A 172 -0.96 -0.68 -33.13
N THR A 173 -1.70 -1.09 -32.10
CA THR A 173 -3.16 -1.20 -32.14
C THR A 173 -3.82 0.17 -32.36
N TYR A 174 -3.45 1.18 -31.56
CA TYR A 174 -4.04 2.52 -31.66
C TYR A 174 -3.66 3.25 -32.96
N ASN A 175 -2.53 2.95 -33.53
CA ASN A 175 -2.08 3.54 -34.81
C ASN A 175 -2.48 2.73 -36.04
N SER A 176 -3.08 1.54 -35.86
CA SER A 176 -3.52 0.71 -36.99
C SER A 176 -4.55 1.42 -37.84
N GLU A 177 -4.48 1.22 -39.15
CA GLU A 177 -5.46 1.76 -40.10
C GLU A 177 -6.88 1.26 -39.79
N ALA A 178 -7.01 0.05 -39.30
CA ALA A 178 -8.30 -0.50 -38.87
C ALA A 178 -8.92 0.30 -37.73
N PHE A 179 -8.13 0.61 -36.71
CA PHE A 179 -8.59 1.41 -35.56
C PHE A 179 -8.92 2.86 -35.99
N LYS A 180 -8.04 3.50 -36.72
CA LYS A 180 -8.27 4.87 -37.25
C LYS A 180 -9.54 4.96 -38.11
N LYS A 181 -9.76 3.96 -38.98
CA LYS A 181 -10.95 3.87 -39.81
C LYS A 181 -12.22 3.71 -38.98
N GLU A 182 -12.16 2.89 -37.92
CA GLU A 182 -13.32 2.67 -37.05
C GLU A 182 -13.64 3.92 -36.21
N ILE A 183 -12.65 4.60 -35.63
CA ILE A 183 -12.85 5.89 -34.97
C ILE A 183 -13.43 6.95 -35.93
N LYS A 184 -12.91 7.02 -37.18
CA LYS A 184 -13.45 7.94 -38.18
C LYS A 184 -14.87 7.58 -38.61
N ARG A 185 -15.24 6.31 -38.59
CA ARG A 185 -16.63 5.85 -38.82
C ARG A 185 -17.53 6.34 -37.69
N LEU A 186 -17.13 6.06 -36.43
CA LEU A 186 -17.87 6.44 -35.23
C LEU A 186 -18.07 7.95 -35.11
N SER A 187 -17.05 8.74 -35.47
CA SER A 187 -17.12 10.23 -35.41
C SER A 187 -18.12 10.87 -36.39
N LYS A 188 -18.64 10.10 -37.36
CA LYS A 188 -19.62 10.54 -38.35
C LYS A 188 -21.04 10.08 -38.03
N GLU A 189 -21.25 9.26 -37.01
CA GLU A 189 -22.57 8.79 -36.60
C GLU A 189 -23.24 9.78 -35.67
N GLU A 190 -24.54 10.10 -35.93
CA GLU A 190 -25.32 10.99 -35.07
C GLU A 190 -25.96 10.29 -33.87
N TYR A 191 -26.10 8.96 -33.94
CA TYR A 191 -26.80 8.16 -32.91
C TYR A 191 -25.95 7.00 -32.40
N LYS A 192 -26.05 6.67 -31.12
CA LYS A 192 -25.37 5.52 -30.46
C LYS A 192 -23.83 5.54 -30.50
N VAL A 193 -23.20 6.69 -30.75
CA VAL A 193 -21.74 6.83 -30.80
C VAL A 193 -21.10 6.32 -29.51
N TRP A 194 -21.67 6.69 -28.37
CA TRP A 194 -21.13 6.26 -27.07
C TRP A 194 -21.20 4.75 -26.84
N SER A 195 -22.33 4.09 -27.18
CA SER A 195 -22.45 2.63 -27.02
C SER A 195 -21.52 1.85 -27.95
N GLN A 196 -21.30 2.33 -29.18
CA GLN A 196 -20.38 1.71 -30.13
C GLN A 196 -18.91 1.96 -29.76
N LEU A 197 -18.60 3.17 -29.25
CA LEU A 197 -17.27 3.46 -28.71
C LEU A 197 -16.98 2.60 -27.48
N GLU A 198 -17.95 2.44 -26.60
CA GLU A 198 -17.85 1.55 -25.45
C GLU A 198 -17.63 0.10 -25.84
N GLU A 199 -18.32 -0.41 -26.87
CA GLU A 199 -18.12 -1.76 -27.40
C GLU A 199 -16.71 -1.91 -28.02
N LEU A 200 -16.23 -0.92 -28.76
CA LEU A 200 -14.88 -0.90 -29.31
C LEU A 200 -13.82 -0.93 -28.19
N LEU A 201 -13.98 -0.09 -27.19
CA LEU A 201 -13.09 -0.06 -26.02
C LEU A 201 -13.15 -1.36 -25.24
N LYS A 202 -14.34 -1.96 -25.06
CA LYS A 202 -14.48 -3.30 -24.45
C LYS A 202 -13.72 -4.35 -25.24
N LYS A 203 -13.85 -4.42 -26.56
CA LYS A 203 -13.10 -5.37 -27.41
C LYS A 203 -11.59 -5.21 -27.26
N MET A 204 -11.10 -3.97 -27.19
CA MET A 204 -9.67 -3.70 -26.97
C MET A 204 -9.23 -4.13 -25.58
N THR A 205 -10.03 -3.86 -24.55
CA THR A 205 -9.76 -4.28 -23.17
C THR A 205 -9.72 -5.80 -23.05
N PHE A 206 -10.61 -6.54 -23.72
CA PHE A 206 -10.58 -8.01 -23.76
C PHE A 206 -9.30 -8.54 -24.44
N GLY A 207 -8.86 -7.92 -25.54
CA GLY A 207 -7.58 -8.24 -26.17
C GLY A 207 -6.41 -8.06 -25.22
N SER A 208 -6.32 -6.89 -24.60
CA SER A 208 -5.29 -6.54 -23.62
C SER A 208 -5.27 -7.50 -22.42
N ARG A 209 -6.43 -7.88 -21.87
CA ARG A 209 -6.53 -8.85 -20.77
C ARG A 209 -6.04 -10.24 -21.16
N ARG A 210 -6.35 -10.69 -22.37
CA ARG A 210 -5.88 -12.01 -22.86
C ARG A 210 -4.35 -12.04 -22.97
N HIS A 211 -3.75 -10.96 -23.48
CA HIS A 211 -2.30 -10.81 -23.52
C HIS A 211 -1.69 -10.74 -22.11
N SER A 212 -2.33 -10.01 -21.20
CA SER A 212 -1.91 -9.96 -19.79
C SER A 212 -1.90 -11.35 -19.13
N ARG A 213 -2.93 -12.17 -19.34
CA ARG A 213 -2.99 -13.55 -18.83
C ARG A 213 -1.90 -14.45 -19.39
N ALA A 214 -1.57 -14.31 -20.67
CA ALA A 214 -0.45 -15.04 -21.26
C ALA A 214 0.89 -14.61 -20.64
N HIS A 215 1.09 -13.31 -20.43
CA HIS A 215 2.27 -12.77 -19.75
C HIS A 215 2.38 -13.25 -18.30
N GLU A 216 1.26 -13.35 -17.58
CA GLU A 216 1.24 -13.91 -16.22
C GLU A 216 1.70 -15.38 -16.20
N ALA A 217 1.16 -16.19 -17.11
CA ALA A 217 1.54 -17.61 -17.22
C ALA A 217 3.03 -17.78 -17.59
N GLU A 218 3.54 -16.97 -18.53
CA GLU A 218 4.97 -16.96 -18.88
C GLU A 218 5.83 -16.51 -17.70
N ALA A 219 5.41 -15.45 -16.97
CA ALA A 219 6.13 -14.94 -15.82
C ALA A 219 6.18 -15.96 -14.67
N ASP A 220 5.09 -16.68 -14.43
CA ASP A 220 5.04 -17.73 -13.39
C ASP A 220 5.97 -18.89 -13.70
N LEU A 221 5.95 -19.39 -14.93
CA LEU A 221 6.86 -20.46 -15.36
C LEU A 221 8.33 -20.01 -15.24
N GLN A 222 8.64 -18.80 -15.66
CA GLN A 222 9.98 -18.26 -15.56
C GLN A 222 10.38 -17.98 -14.09
N ALA A 223 9.44 -17.50 -13.27
CA ALA A 223 9.64 -17.32 -11.83
C ALA A 223 9.97 -18.64 -11.13
N PHE A 224 9.21 -19.71 -11.44
CA PHE A 224 9.53 -21.06 -10.97
C PHE A 224 10.94 -21.48 -11.39
N MET A 225 11.33 -21.24 -12.66
CA MET A 225 12.68 -21.55 -13.15
C MET A 225 13.75 -20.76 -12.40
N PHE A 226 13.50 -19.49 -12.05
CA PHE A 226 14.42 -18.71 -11.25
C PHE A 226 14.49 -19.22 -9.80
N MET A 227 13.35 -19.52 -9.20
CA MET A 227 13.27 -19.91 -7.78
C MET A 227 13.89 -21.27 -7.50
N LYS A 228 13.67 -22.27 -8.36
CA LYS A 228 14.11 -23.67 -8.12
C LYS A 228 15.61 -23.85 -7.89
N HIS A 229 16.41 -22.89 -8.35
CA HIS A 229 17.88 -22.94 -8.21
C HIS A 229 18.40 -22.17 -6.98
N THR A 230 17.53 -21.45 -6.26
CA THR A 230 17.94 -20.57 -5.15
C THR A 230 18.11 -21.28 -3.81
N GLY A 231 17.55 -22.47 -3.67
CA GLY A 231 17.45 -23.19 -2.39
C GLY A 231 16.21 -22.83 -1.57
N TYR A 232 15.36 -21.90 -2.01
CA TYR A 232 14.06 -21.66 -1.40
C TYR A 232 13.08 -22.81 -1.66
N ASP A 233 12.15 -23.01 -0.73
CA ASP A 233 11.08 -24.00 -0.85
C ASP A 233 10.06 -23.58 -1.93
N CYS A 234 10.07 -24.30 -3.06
CA CYS A 234 9.16 -24.03 -4.16
C CYS A 234 7.69 -24.28 -3.84
N SER A 235 7.35 -25.00 -2.77
CA SER A 235 5.95 -25.13 -2.33
C SER A 235 5.35 -23.80 -1.90
N ALA A 236 6.18 -22.82 -1.53
CA ALA A 236 5.78 -21.46 -1.22
C ALA A 236 5.09 -20.75 -2.41
N ILE A 237 5.32 -21.19 -3.64
CA ILE A 237 4.62 -20.67 -4.84
C ILE A 237 3.13 -20.91 -4.71
N THR A 238 2.73 -22.13 -4.37
CA THR A 238 1.32 -22.49 -4.20
C THR A 238 0.67 -21.67 -3.09
N THR A 239 1.30 -21.61 -1.91
CA THR A 239 0.74 -20.85 -0.78
C THR A 239 0.68 -19.35 -1.06
N CYS A 240 1.63 -18.80 -1.81
CA CYS A 240 1.61 -17.41 -2.25
C CYS A 240 0.46 -17.14 -3.22
N LEU A 241 0.28 -17.95 -4.26
CA LEU A 241 -0.82 -17.81 -5.22
C LEU A 241 -2.20 -18.00 -4.57
N GLU A 242 -2.34 -18.93 -3.60
CA GLU A 242 -3.58 -19.07 -2.82
C GLU A 242 -3.93 -17.80 -2.04
N LYS A 243 -2.91 -17.11 -1.50
CA LYS A 243 -3.10 -15.83 -0.80
C LYS A 243 -3.46 -14.72 -1.78
N LEU A 244 -2.77 -14.62 -2.92
CA LEU A 244 -3.05 -13.64 -3.96
C LEU A 244 -4.47 -13.81 -4.53
N ASN A 245 -4.95 -15.05 -4.66
CA ASN A 245 -6.32 -15.32 -5.10
C ASN A 245 -7.39 -14.78 -4.12
N LYS A 246 -7.03 -14.64 -2.85
CA LYS A 246 -7.92 -14.13 -1.78
C LYS A 246 -7.71 -12.65 -1.48
N VAL A 247 -6.64 -12.04 -1.96
CA VAL A 247 -6.27 -10.64 -1.65
C VAL A 247 -7.38 -9.66 -1.99
N ASP A 248 -8.04 -9.84 -3.13
CA ASP A 248 -9.12 -8.96 -3.57
C ASP A 248 -10.43 -9.19 -2.80
N ASP A 249 -10.56 -10.35 -2.14
CA ASP A 249 -11.76 -10.75 -1.38
C ASP A 249 -11.54 -10.73 0.14
N SER A 250 -10.29 -10.66 0.62
CA SER A 250 -9.96 -10.74 2.05
C SER A 250 -9.31 -9.46 2.56
N ALA A 251 -9.94 -8.88 3.58
CA ALA A 251 -9.30 -7.84 4.36
C ALA A 251 -8.05 -8.39 5.07
N LEU A 252 -6.99 -7.58 5.19
CA LEU A 252 -5.78 -7.84 6.00
C LEU A 252 -6.12 -8.19 7.45
N PHE A 253 -7.24 -7.68 7.93
CA PHE A 253 -7.73 -7.82 9.29
C PHE A 253 -9.18 -8.31 9.28
N PRO A 254 -9.65 -8.94 10.38
CA PRO A 254 -11.07 -9.14 10.59
C PRO A 254 -11.84 -7.82 10.42
N PRO A 255 -13.10 -7.83 9.94
CA PRO A 255 -13.86 -6.61 9.72
C PRO A 255 -13.96 -5.75 10.97
N LEU A 256 -13.76 -4.44 10.83
CA LEU A 256 -13.84 -3.46 11.91
C LEU A 256 -15.23 -3.47 12.54
N LYS A 257 -15.29 -3.61 13.86
CA LYS A 257 -16.52 -3.47 14.65
C LYS A 257 -16.72 -2.00 15.04
N THR A 258 -17.13 -1.18 14.09
CA THR A 258 -17.31 0.27 14.26
C THR A 258 -18.12 0.62 15.51
N GLU A 259 -19.21 -0.10 15.76
CA GLU A 259 -20.06 0.11 16.95
C GLU A 259 -19.27 -0.06 18.25
N LYS A 260 -18.46 -1.12 18.35
CA LYS A 260 -17.62 -1.39 19.53
C LYS A 260 -16.47 -0.39 19.67
N ALA A 261 -15.87 0.04 18.55
CA ALA A 261 -14.75 0.95 18.55
C ALA A 261 -15.09 2.34 19.13
N PHE A 262 -16.36 2.77 18.95
CA PHE A 262 -16.86 4.07 19.38
C PHE A 262 -17.91 3.99 20.49
N ASP A 263 -17.94 2.89 21.23
CA ASP A 263 -18.80 2.71 22.40
C ASP A 263 -18.00 2.96 23.69
N PHE A 264 -18.36 4.01 24.43
CA PHE A 264 -17.68 4.42 25.66
C PHE A 264 -18.66 4.47 26.84
N GLU A 265 -18.23 4.11 28.04
CA GLU A 265 -19.05 4.12 29.26
C GLU A 265 -19.77 5.46 29.48
N GLY A 266 -19.08 6.59 29.25
CA GLY A 266 -19.67 7.92 29.39
C GLY A 266 -20.33 8.48 28.13
N TYR A 267 -20.20 7.82 26.98
CA TYR A 267 -20.77 8.27 25.71
C TYR A 267 -21.04 7.08 24.78
N PRO A 268 -22.20 6.42 24.95
CA PRO A 268 -22.54 5.21 24.19
C PRO A 268 -22.69 5.46 22.70
N PHE A 269 -22.38 4.44 21.91
CA PHE A 269 -22.56 4.45 20.47
C PHE A 269 -24.02 4.75 20.06
N LYS A 270 -24.21 5.58 19.06
CA LYS A 270 -25.55 5.97 18.57
C LYS A 270 -25.80 5.39 17.18
N ARG A 271 -26.73 4.47 17.04
CA ARG A 271 -27.06 3.81 15.75
C ARG A 271 -27.36 4.80 14.62
N LYS A 272 -27.92 5.98 14.92
CA LYS A 272 -28.18 7.03 13.93
C LYS A 272 -26.93 7.45 13.13
N TRP A 273 -25.71 7.19 13.66
CA TRP A 273 -24.47 7.53 12.96
C TRP A 273 -24.20 6.66 11.74
N ILE A 274 -24.76 5.44 11.72
CA ILE A 274 -24.52 4.44 10.66
C ILE A 274 -25.77 4.06 9.89
N GLU A 275 -26.96 4.53 10.30
CA GLU A 275 -28.22 4.22 9.62
C GLU A 275 -28.25 4.80 8.20
N LYS A 276 -28.72 4.02 7.21
CA LYS A 276 -28.95 4.54 5.86
C LYS A 276 -30.12 5.51 5.85
N THR A 277 -29.97 6.64 5.19
CA THR A 277 -31.08 7.58 5.01
C THR A 277 -32.08 6.96 4.04
N SER A 278 -33.33 6.81 4.46
CA SER A 278 -34.44 6.30 3.65
C SER A 278 -34.98 7.36 2.66
N SER A 279 -34.10 8.16 2.05
CA SER A 279 -34.52 9.13 1.04
C SER A 279 -34.75 8.42 -0.30
N ILE A 280 -35.79 8.83 -1.03
CA ILE A 280 -36.08 8.34 -2.40
C ILE A 280 -34.87 8.53 -3.33
N PHE A 281 -34.02 9.53 -3.07
CA PHE A 281 -32.79 9.77 -3.79
C PHE A 281 -31.65 8.80 -3.44
N ALA A 282 -31.65 8.21 -2.24
CA ALA A 282 -30.68 7.19 -1.83
C ALA A 282 -30.88 5.85 -2.56
N GLN A 283 -32.07 5.58 -3.11
CA GLN A 283 -32.31 4.40 -3.95
C GLN A 283 -31.68 4.51 -5.35
N MET A 284 -31.24 5.71 -5.75
CA MET A 284 -30.54 5.94 -7.02
C MET A 284 -29.01 5.94 -6.86
N ASP A 285 -28.51 5.76 -5.64
CA ASP A 285 -27.05 5.76 -5.38
C ASP A 285 -26.48 4.44 -5.92
N ALA A 286 -25.72 4.54 -7.02
CA ALA A 286 -25.07 3.40 -7.67
C ALA A 286 -24.08 2.66 -6.73
N SER A 287 -23.76 3.24 -5.57
CA SER A 287 -22.87 2.66 -4.55
C SER A 287 -23.41 1.38 -3.90
N ASP A 288 -24.74 1.15 -3.94
CA ASP A 288 -25.38 -0.01 -3.30
C ASP A 288 -25.51 -1.24 -4.22
N SER A 289 -25.27 -1.09 -5.53
CA SER A 289 -25.36 -2.23 -6.46
C SER A 289 -24.10 -3.09 -6.37
N PRO A 290 -24.21 -4.42 -6.19
CA PRO A 290 -23.05 -5.30 -6.22
C PRO A 290 -22.26 -5.14 -7.54
N LEU A 291 -20.94 -5.27 -7.47
CA LEU A 291 -20.10 -5.31 -8.67
C LEU A 291 -20.52 -6.52 -9.53
N THR A 292 -20.62 -6.32 -10.83
CA THR A 292 -20.82 -7.43 -11.77
C THR A 292 -19.59 -8.36 -11.79
N PRO A 293 -19.72 -9.61 -12.21
CA PRO A 293 -18.57 -10.52 -12.34
C PRO A 293 -17.43 -9.91 -13.19
N GLU A 294 -17.79 -9.19 -14.28
CA GLU A 294 -16.83 -8.53 -15.16
C GLU A 294 -16.14 -7.35 -14.47
N GLU A 295 -16.88 -6.57 -13.69
CA GLU A 295 -16.32 -5.47 -12.90
C GLU A 295 -15.36 -6.02 -11.83
N LYS A 296 -15.74 -7.09 -11.11
CA LYS A 296 -14.86 -7.77 -10.15
C LYS A 296 -13.59 -8.29 -10.79
N ASP A 297 -13.71 -8.97 -11.94
CA ASP A 297 -12.56 -9.48 -12.69
C ASP A 297 -11.63 -8.35 -13.15
N SER A 298 -12.20 -7.18 -13.49
CA SER A 298 -11.41 -6.00 -13.91
C SER A 298 -10.62 -5.34 -12.78
N LEU A 299 -11.01 -5.57 -11.54
CA LEU A 299 -10.36 -5.02 -10.36
C LEU A 299 -9.29 -5.96 -9.79
N ARG A 300 -9.26 -7.22 -10.23
CA ARG A 300 -8.27 -8.20 -9.76
C ARG A 300 -6.87 -7.80 -10.20
N THR A 301 -5.98 -7.70 -9.23
CA THR A 301 -4.56 -7.44 -9.46
C THR A 301 -3.81 -8.69 -9.93
N HIS A 302 -4.31 -9.88 -9.56
CA HIS A 302 -3.72 -11.18 -9.85
C HIS A 302 -4.78 -12.16 -10.40
N PRO A 303 -5.19 -11.99 -11.67
CA PRO A 303 -6.22 -12.85 -12.26
C PRO A 303 -5.78 -14.30 -12.36
N ASP A 304 -6.77 -15.20 -12.38
CA ASP A 304 -6.59 -16.63 -12.71
C ASP A 304 -5.59 -17.41 -11.83
N CYS A 305 -5.40 -17.03 -10.55
CA CYS A 305 -4.46 -17.70 -9.64
C CYS A 305 -4.71 -19.22 -9.55
N GLU A 306 -5.95 -19.69 -9.65
CA GLU A 306 -6.28 -21.12 -9.64
C GLU A 306 -5.71 -21.82 -10.88
N LEU A 307 -5.85 -21.22 -12.06
CA LEU A 307 -5.29 -21.74 -13.30
C LEU A 307 -3.75 -21.71 -13.24
N ARG A 308 -3.18 -20.62 -12.74
CA ARG A 308 -1.72 -20.45 -12.56
C ARG A 308 -1.15 -21.53 -11.64
N MET A 309 -1.81 -21.82 -10.50
CA MET A 309 -1.45 -22.93 -9.61
C MET A 309 -1.50 -24.28 -10.29
N ALA A 310 -2.59 -24.56 -11.03
CA ALA A 310 -2.75 -25.82 -11.75
C ALA A 310 -1.62 -26.05 -12.78
N MET A 311 -1.20 -25.01 -13.51
CA MET A 311 -0.11 -25.08 -14.49
C MET A 311 1.26 -25.38 -13.85
N LEU A 312 1.51 -24.90 -12.64
CA LEU A 312 2.78 -25.07 -11.93
C LEU A 312 2.84 -26.34 -11.08
N GLN A 313 1.71 -26.96 -10.75
CA GLN A 313 1.58 -28.02 -9.76
C GLN A 313 2.53 -29.19 -9.99
N ASP A 314 2.62 -29.70 -11.23
CA ASP A 314 3.48 -30.85 -11.52
C ASP A 314 4.97 -30.48 -11.46
N SER A 315 5.30 -29.25 -11.86
CA SER A 315 6.67 -28.73 -11.78
C SER A 315 7.10 -28.57 -10.32
N ILE A 316 6.23 -28.06 -9.46
CA ILE A 316 6.49 -27.86 -8.02
C ILE A 316 6.62 -29.22 -7.31
N ARG A 317 5.76 -30.20 -7.60
CA ARG A 317 5.82 -31.56 -7.03
C ARG A 317 7.14 -32.27 -7.31
N GLY A 318 7.78 -31.94 -8.42
CA GLY A 318 9.10 -32.47 -8.78
C GLY A 318 10.27 -31.87 -8.01
N THR A 319 10.01 -30.86 -7.17
CA THR A 319 11.04 -30.22 -6.32
C THR A 319 10.88 -30.66 -4.86
N SER A 320 11.98 -30.87 -4.18
CA SER A 320 11.99 -31.22 -2.75
C SER A 320 13.15 -30.55 -2.02
N GLY A 321 12.96 -30.21 -0.76
CA GLY A 321 14.05 -29.87 0.16
C GLY A 321 14.49 -28.42 0.22
N GLY A 322 13.69 -27.45 -0.23
CA GLY A 322 13.98 -26.03 -0.06
C GLY A 322 13.70 -25.51 1.36
N GLN A 323 14.18 -24.30 1.66
CA GLN A 323 14.00 -23.63 2.94
C GLN A 323 13.03 -22.45 2.80
N LYS A 324 12.22 -22.22 3.85
CA LYS A 324 11.30 -21.05 3.91
C LYS A 324 12.04 -19.74 4.19
N PHE A 325 13.19 -19.82 4.84
CA PHE A 325 14.05 -18.69 5.19
C PHE A 325 15.50 -19.03 4.86
N LEU A 326 16.15 -18.20 4.05
CA LEU A 326 17.54 -18.36 3.63
C LEU A 326 18.42 -17.14 3.97
N VAL A 327 17.83 -15.98 4.16
CA VAL A 327 18.54 -14.74 4.48
C VAL A 327 18.40 -14.44 5.96
N ASN A 328 17.18 -14.10 6.44
CA ASN A 328 17.01 -13.73 7.84
C ASN A 328 15.55 -13.79 8.30
N GLU A 329 15.16 -14.89 8.94
CA GLU A 329 13.80 -15.07 9.50
C GLU A 329 13.45 -14.00 10.53
N ILE A 330 14.38 -13.66 11.45
CA ILE A 330 14.13 -12.68 12.51
C ILE A 330 13.82 -11.33 11.89
N PHE A 331 14.60 -10.91 10.88
CA PHE A 331 14.38 -9.66 10.19
C PHE A 331 13.05 -9.65 9.42
N PHE A 332 12.70 -10.74 8.73
CA PHE A 332 11.42 -10.85 8.03
C PHE A 332 10.24 -10.68 8.99
N ARG A 333 10.28 -11.33 10.15
CA ARG A 333 9.23 -11.21 11.16
C ARG A 333 9.16 -9.80 11.76
N GLN A 334 10.31 -9.14 11.94
CA GLN A 334 10.36 -7.75 12.40
C GLN A 334 9.85 -6.79 11.31
N LEU A 335 10.25 -6.98 10.05
CA LEU A 335 9.76 -6.22 8.91
C LEU A 335 8.22 -6.21 8.84
N LYS A 336 7.57 -7.36 9.05
CA LYS A 336 6.11 -7.45 9.09
C LYS A 336 5.47 -6.64 10.21
N LYS A 337 6.14 -6.50 11.36
CA LYS A 337 5.64 -5.67 12.46
C LYS A 337 5.81 -4.18 12.18
N ASP A 338 6.92 -3.80 11.54
CA ASP A 338 7.29 -2.41 11.35
C ASP A 338 6.65 -1.78 10.10
N ILE A 339 6.30 -2.58 9.08
CA ILE A 339 5.77 -2.06 7.82
C ILE A 339 4.38 -1.43 7.96
N LEU A 340 3.54 -1.93 8.86
CA LEU A 340 2.19 -1.41 9.06
C LEU A 340 2.19 0.00 9.67
N PRO A 341 2.98 0.32 10.71
CA PRO A 341 3.22 1.70 11.13
C PRO A 341 3.69 2.64 10.02
N GLU A 342 4.57 2.16 9.15
CA GLU A 342 5.07 2.93 8.00
C GLU A 342 3.97 3.23 6.96
N ILE A 343 3.09 2.25 6.69
CA ILE A 343 1.91 2.42 5.83
C ILE A 343 0.97 3.48 6.45
N ILE A 344 0.66 3.34 7.73
CA ILE A 344 -0.22 4.27 8.46
C ILE A 344 0.36 5.69 8.43
N GLN A 345 1.68 5.84 8.63
CA GLN A 345 2.31 7.16 8.54
C GLN A 345 2.24 7.76 7.14
N LEU A 346 2.39 6.94 6.09
CA LEU A 346 2.22 7.42 4.71
C LEU A 346 0.80 7.94 4.46
N LEU A 347 -0.23 7.21 4.90
CA LEU A 347 -1.63 7.64 4.77
C LEU A 347 -1.88 8.97 5.47
N TYR A 348 -1.29 9.17 6.66
CA TYR A 348 -1.32 10.45 7.35
C TYR A 348 -0.63 11.56 6.55
N ASP A 349 0.55 11.31 6.02
CA ASP A 349 1.32 12.25 5.22
C ASP A 349 0.63 12.64 3.90
N GLN A 350 -0.23 11.77 3.39
CA GLN A 350 -1.07 11.98 2.20
C GLN A 350 -2.43 12.64 2.52
N GLU A 351 -2.66 13.00 3.79
CA GLU A 351 -3.93 13.54 4.27
C GLU A 351 -5.13 12.60 4.06
N ASN A 352 -4.88 11.30 3.91
CA ASN A 352 -5.93 10.29 3.77
C ASN A 352 -6.47 9.89 5.15
N LEU A 353 -7.22 10.82 5.76
CA LEU A 353 -7.66 10.73 7.15
C LEU A 353 -8.53 9.49 7.41
N ALA A 354 -9.48 9.21 6.52
CA ALA A 354 -10.42 8.12 6.75
C ALA A 354 -9.73 6.75 6.73
N ARG A 355 -8.81 6.52 5.80
CA ARG A 355 -8.03 5.27 5.75
C ARG A 355 -7.04 5.19 6.92
N ASN A 356 -6.42 6.32 7.29
CA ASN A 356 -5.54 6.36 8.45
C ASN A 356 -6.30 5.94 9.71
N LEU A 357 -7.45 6.55 9.97
CA LEU A 357 -8.33 6.19 11.09
C LEU A 357 -8.78 4.73 11.03
N TYR A 358 -9.17 4.23 9.86
CA TYR A 358 -9.61 2.85 9.66
C TYR A 358 -8.53 1.84 10.04
N TYR A 359 -7.31 1.98 9.50
CA TYR A 359 -6.22 1.06 9.82
C TYR A 359 -5.79 1.13 11.29
N ASN A 360 -5.76 2.32 11.89
CA ASN A 360 -5.47 2.45 13.32
C ASN A 360 -6.53 1.79 14.19
N LEU A 361 -7.82 1.89 13.84
CA LEU A 361 -8.91 1.19 14.55
C LEU A 361 -8.77 -0.34 14.43
N LEU A 362 -8.39 -0.86 13.26
CA LEU A 362 -8.12 -2.28 13.06
C LEU A 362 -6.92 -2.76 13.88
N VAL A 363 -5.84 -1.96 13.95
CA VAL A 363 -4.69 -2.26 14.83
C VAL A 363 -5.13 -2.31 16.28
N LEU A 364 -5.88 -1.32 16.73
CA LEU A 364 -6.33 -1.22 18.12
C LEU A 364 -7.31 -2.35 18.51
N GLU A 365 -8.14 -2.84 17.57
CA GLU A 365 -9.03 -3.98 17.82
C GLU A 365 -8.24 -5.29 18.04
N ASN A 366 -7.10 -5.45 17.38
CA ASN A 366 -6.22 -6.62 17.54
C ASN A 366 -5.20 -6.46 18.68
N ASN A 367 -4.80 -5.25 19.02
CA ASN A 367 -3.90 -4.92 20.11
C ASN A 367 -4.37 -3.63 20.79
N GLU A 368 -5.20 -3.78 21.82
CA GLU A 368 -5.84 -2.65 22.53
C GLU A 368 -4.86 -1.74 23.32
N ASP A 369 -3.60 -2.14 23.40
CA ASP A 369 -2.53 -1.40 24.08
C ASP A 369 -1.52 -0.78 23.11
N ASP A 370 -1.79 -0.80 21.78
CA ASP A 370 -0.88 -0.24 20.79
C ASP A 370 -0.78 1.29 20.91
N PRO A 371 0.37 1.84 21.36
CA PRO A 371 0.48 3.26 21.66
C PRO A 371 0.42 4.12 20.38
N LEU A 372 0.89 3.61 19.23
CA LEU A 372 0.82 4.35 17.98
C LEU A 372 -0.62 4.46 17.49
N ALA A 373 -1.38 3.37 17.53
CA ALA A 373 -2.78 3.38 17.14
C ALA A 373 -3.61 4.30 18.04
N ILE A 374 -3.42 4.24 19.37
CA ILE A 374 -4.11 5.11 20.32
C ILE A 374 -3.80 6.58 20.03
N PHE A 375 -2.52 6.93 19.89
CA PHE A 375 -2.11 8.30 19.56
C PHE A 375 -2.70 8.77 18.23
N SER A 376 -2.58 7.93 17.19
CA SER A 376 -3.04 8.28 15.83
C SER A 376 -4.54 8.49 15.78
N ILE A 377 -5.35 7.65 16.44
CA ILE A 377 -6.81 7.82 16.51
C ILE A 377 -7.18 9.13 17.21
N ALA A 378 -6.55 9.46 18.34
CA ALA A 378 -6.79 10.73 19.04
C ALA A 378 -6.48 11.94 18.15
N ARG A 379 -5.37 11.90 17.43
CA ARG A 379 -4.96 12.92 16.45
C ARG A 379 -5.95 13.01 15.29
N ASP A 380 -6.33 11.88 14.71
CA ASP A 380 -7.23 11.83 13.56
C ASP A 380 -8.63 12.37 13.92
N LEU A 381 -9.13 12.07 15.11
CA LEU A 381 -10.38 12.63 15.61
C LEU A 381 -10.30 14.14 15.85
N ASN A 382 -9.16 14.67 16.30
CA ASN A 382 -8.94 16.12 16.37
C ASN A 382 -8.93 16.77 14.98
N ILE A 383 -8.27 16.12 13.98
CA ILE A 383 -8.26 16.59 12.59
C ILE A 383 -9.69 16.55 12.02
N LEU A 384 -10.43 15.48 12.26
CA LEU A 384 -11.82 15.34 11.81
C LEU A 384 -12.71 16.46 12.39
N TYR A 385 -12.53 16.81 13.67
CA TYR A 385 -13.21 17.95 14.28
C TYR A 385 -12.88 19.26 13.57
N ASP A 386 -11.61 19.52 13.29
CA ASP A 386 -11.18 20.72 12.58
C ASP A 386 -11.69 20.76 11.13
N MET A 387 -11.72 19.63 10.45
CA MET A 387 -12.29 19.53 9.09
C MET A 387 -13.79 19.82 9.09
N GLN A 388 -14.56 19.22 10.01
CA GLN A 388 -15.99 19.48 10.16
C GLN A 388 -16.26 20.95 10.48
N LYS A 389 -15.50 21.54 11.41
CA LYS A 389 -15.62 22.96 11.78
C LYS A 389 -15.35 23.91 10.61
N ASN A 390 -14.47 23.54 9.72
CA ASN A 390 -14.08 24.32 8.53
C ASN A 390 -14.84 23.90 7.26
N HIS A 391 -15.89 23.07 7.36
CA HIS A 391 -16.68 22.58 6.24
C HIS A 391 -15.85 21.82 5.16
N ARG A 392 -14.81 21.09 5.59
CA ARG A 392 -13.91 20.35 4.71
C ARG A 392 -14.15 18.83 4.70
N LEU A 393 -15.24 18.33 5.23
CA LEU A 393 -15.55 16.88 5.16
C LEU A 393 -15.73 16.38 3.71
N GLY A 394 -15.98 17.30 2.75
CA GLY A 394 -16.00 16.97 1.33
C GLY A 394 -14.68 16.46 0.76
N ASP A 395 -13.56 16.71 1.46
CA ASP A 395 -12.21 16.24 1.09
C ASP A 395 -12.00 14.75 1.47
N ILE A 396 -12.88 14.18 2.29
CA ILE A 396 -12.82 12.77 2.71
C ILE A 396 -13.51 11.89 1.65
N ASP A 397 -12.96 10.70 1.42
CA ASP A 397 -13.56 9.69 0.55
C ASP A 397 -15.03 9.45 0.89
N LYS A 398 -15.87 9.27 -0.13
CA LYS A 398 -17.27 8.84 0.03
C LYS A 398 -17.36 7.33 -0.05
N GLU A 399 -18.48 6.76 0.43
CA GLU A 399 -18.76 5.33 0.28
C GLU A 399 -18.55 4.91 -1.20
N GLY A 400 -17.93 3.77 -1.41
CA GLY A 400 -17.60 3.26 -2.74
C GLY A 400 -17.89 1.78 -2.89
N ARG A 401 -18.33 1.34 -4.08
CA ARG A 401 -18.65 -0.07 -4.38
C ARG A 401 -17.45 -1.01 -4.25
N THR A 402 -16.24 -0.47 -4.36
CA THR A 402 -14.99 -1.22 -4.29
C THR A 402 -14.38 -1.28 -2.89
N TYR A 403 -14.97 -0.55 -1.94
CA TYR A 403 -14.46 -0.51 -0.58
C TYR A 403 -15.06 -1.63 0.29
N PRO A 404 -14.33 -2.13 1.31
CA PRO A 404 -14.88 -3.03 2.31
C PRO A 404 -16.12 -2.46 2.99
N ALA A 405 -17.06 -3.33 3.34
CA ALA A 405 -18.35 -2.91 3.93
C ALA A 405 -18.18 -2.17 5.27
N ASP A 406 -17.23 -2.59 6.09
CA ASP A 406 -16.89 -1.98 7.37
C ASP A 406 -16.18 -0.62 7.19
N TYR A 407 -15.36 -0.45 6.15
CA TYR A 407 -14.80 0.85 5.78
C TYR A 407 -15.89 1.82 5.31
N ASN A 408 -16.82 1.36 4.45
CA ASN A 408 -17.98 2.15 4.06
C ASN A 408 -18.85 2.54 5.27
N LEU A 409 -18.98 1.66 6.27
CA LEU A 409 -19.68 1.99 7.50
C LEU A 409 -19.00 3.12 8.29
N LEU A 410 -17.68 3.10 8.37
CA LEU A 410 -16.90 4.18 8.98
C LEU A 410 -17.04 5.50 8.20
N LEU A 411 -16.96 5.47 6.87
CA LEU A 411 -17.17 6.65 6.01
C LEU A 411 -18.55 7.27 6.24
N ARG A 412 -19.59 6.44 6.30
CA ARG A 412 -20.96 6.88 6.61
C ARG A 412 -21.06 7.52 7.98
N MET A 413 -20.42 6.93 8.99
CA MET A 413 -20.36 7.51 10.33
C MET A 413 -19.70 8.90 10.28
N ILE A 414 -18.53 9.01 9.66
CA ILE A 414 -17.79 10.28 9.55
C ILE A 414 -18.65 11.37 8.88
N ASP A 415 -19.36 11.05 7.80
CA ASP A 415 -20.20 12.00 7.06
C ASP A 415 -21.38 12.53 7.89
N ARG A 416 -21.82 11.77 8.91
CA ARG A 416 -23.01 12.09 9.71
C ARG A 416 -22.73 12.69 11.08
N LEU A 417 -21.51 12.55 11.58
CA LEU A 417 -21.14 13.08 12.87
C LEU A 417 -21.25 14.61 12.89
N LYS A 418 -21.96 15.11 13.89
CA LYS A 418 -21.98 16.53 14.20
C LYS A 418 -20.71 16.93 14.95
N LEU A 419 -20.36 18.19 14.89
CA LEU A 419 -19.17 18.76 15.54
C LEU A 419 -19.09 18.41 17.04
N GLU A 420 -20.22 18.58 17.75
CA GLU A 420 -20.37 18.18 19.15
C GLU A 420 -20.11 16.68 19.36
N GLU A 421 -20.62 15.83 18.47
CA GLU A 421 -20.46 14.37 18.58
C GLU A 421 -19.01 13.95 18.38
N ILE A 422 -18.29 14.56 17.45
CA ILE A 422 -16.84 14.33 17.25
C ILE A 422 -16.05 14.74 18.50
N ALA A 423 -16.36 15.90 19.09
CA ALA A 423 -15.70 16.38 20.31
C ALA A 423 -15.90 15.40 21.48
N HIS A 424 -17.14 14.89 21.66
CA HIS A 424 -17.42 13.90 22.72
C HIS A 424 -16.70 12.57 22.45
N ILE A 425 -16.79 12.03 21.23
CA ILE A 425 -16.11 10.77 20.85
C ILE A 425 -14.61 10.86 21.16
N ASN A 426 -13.96 11.95 20.74
CA ASN A 426 -12.51 12.10 20.96
C ASN A 426 -12.16 12.23 22.44
N TYR A 427 -12.90 13.03 23.20
CA TYR A 427 -12.69 13.17 24.64
C TYR A 427 -12.80 11.83 25.38
N PHE A 428 -13.89 11.08 25.16
CA PHE A 428 -14.09 9.79 25.81
C PHE A 428 -13.11 8.71 25.33
N PHE A 429 -12.68 8.76 24.07
CA PHE A 429 -11.60 7.92 23.57
C PHE A 429 -10.28 8.22 24.32
N CYS A 430 -9.89 9.48 24.42
CA CYS A 430 -8.68 9.87 25.13
C CYS A 430 -8.73 9.48 26.61
N LYS A 431 -9.87 9.71 27.28
CA LYS A 431 -10.06 9.32 28.69
C LYS A 431 -9.93 7.82 28.93
N LYS A 432 -10.50 7.01 28.05
CA LYS A 432 -10.39 5.54 28.09
C LYS A 432 -8.92 5.07 28.05
N HIS A 433 -8.08 5.75 27.30
CA HIS A 433 -6.68 5.36 27.08
C HIS A 433 -5.65 6.18 27.88
N GLU A 434 -6.06 7.19 28.66
CA GLU A 434 -5.18 8.09 29.41
C GLU A 434 -4.16 7.34 30.28
N GLY A 435 -4.62 6.31 31.02
CA GLY A 435 -3.76 5.53 31.89
C GLY A 435 -2.66 4.75 31.17
N LYS A 436 -3.00 4.19 29.98
CA LYS A 436 -2.08 3.43 29.13
C LYS A 436 -1.05 4.31 28.43
N MET A 437 -1.42 5.57 28.19
CA MET A 437 -0.60 6.54 27.44
C MET A 437 0.22 7.48 28.34
N LYS A 438 0.33 7.17 29.62
CA LYS A 438 1.12 7.95 30.57
C LYS A 438 2.60 7.95 30.16
N GLY A 439 3.19 9.15 30.00
CA GLY A 439 4.59 9.32 29.57
C GLY A 439 4.76 9.53 28.05
N TYR A 440 3.68 9.49 27.26
CA TYR A 440 3.70 9.84 25.84
C TYR A 440 3.19 11.26 25.61
N ASP A 441 4.09 12.24 25.59
CA ASP A 441 3.75 13.67 25.45
C ASP A 441 2.97 13.99 24.17
N ALA A 442 3.22 13.25 23.07
CA ALA A 442 2.48 13.42 21.84
C ALA A 442 0.98 13.16 22.04
N PHE A 443 0.64 12.08 22.76
CA PHE A 443 -0.76 11.78 23.10
C PHE A 443 -1.33 12.80 24.08
N THR A 444 -0.57 13.21 25.09
CA THR A 444 -1.02 14.22 26.07
C THR A 444 -1.47 15.50 25.37
N LYS A 445 -0.73 15.99 24.36
CA LYS A 445 -1.11 17.16 23.56
C LYS A 445 -2.42 16.97 22.80
N GLU A 446 -2.62 15.78 22.22
CA GLU A 446 -3.87 15.48 21.51
C GLU A 446 -5.06 15.36 22.47
N MET A 447 -4.84 14.81 23.67
CA MET A 447 -5.84 14.72 24.72
C MET A 447 -6.22 16.12 25.25
N GLU A 448 -5.27 17.02 25.53
CA GLU A 448 -5.52 18.41 25.93
C GLU A 448 -6.37 19.15 24.88
N LYS A 449 -6.09 18.91 23.58
CA LYS A 449 -6.87 19.46 22.48
C LYS A 449 -8.29 18.92 22.49
N ALA A 450 -8.46 17.61 22.67
CA ALA A 450 -9.77 16.95 22.76
C ALA A 450 -10.59 17.47 23.96
N GLU A 451 -9.96 17.63 25.14
CA GLU A 451 -10.61 18.19 26.32
C GLU A 451 -11.06 19.64 26.10
N LYS A 452 -10.21 20.46 25.50
CA LYS A 452 -10.56 21.85 25.15
C LYS A 452 -11.74 21.93 24.19
N THR A 453 -11.82 21.05 23.20
CA THR A 453 -12.96 21.03 22.27
C THR A 453 -14.22 20.52 22.92
N PHE A 454 -14.12 19.50 23.80
CA PHE A 454 -15.23 18.97 24.59
C PHE A 454 -15.88 20.02 25.49
N LEU A 455 -15.08 20.86 26.16
CA LEU A 455 -15.56 21.92 27.08
C LEU A 455 -16.34 23.06 26.37
N ASN A 456 -16.38 23.08 25.02
CA ASN A 456 -17.19 24.05 24.28
C ASN A 456 -18.66 23.61 24.16
N TYR A 457 -19.00 22.40 24.57
CA TYR A 457 -20.33 21.79 24.51
C TYR A 457 -20.82 21.30 25.88
#